data_299aa5f862c87fc7904c606bf32b5527
#
_entry.id   299aa5f862c87fc7904c606bf32b5527
#
_cell.length_a   1.000
_cell.length_b   1.000
_cell.length_c   1.000
_cell.angle_alpha   90.00
_cell.angle_beta   90.00
_cell.angle_gamma   90.00
#
_symmetry.space_group_name_H-M   'P 1'
#
loop_
_entity.id
_entity.type
_entity.pdbx_description
1 polymer ?
#
loop_
_entity_poly.entity_id
_entity_poly.type
_entity_poly.pdbx_seq_one_letter_code
_entity_poly.pdbx_strand_id
1 'polypeptide(L)'
;MDFVRPATWADALAAKAAHPDALPIAGGTDVMVDLNFGRARPETLLDLTGVADLTEWSASPRQVRFGAGVPYSRLIDELGPLLPGLAMAARTVGSPQIRNR
;
A
#
# COMPACT_ATOMS: atom_id res chain seq x y z
N MET A 1 -18.63 8.66 -7.86
CA MET A 1 -17.20 8.46 -7.52
C MET A 1 -16.59 7.50 -8.51
N ASP A 2 -15.53 7.88 -9.17
CA ASP A 2 -14.81 7.02 -10.10
C ASP A 2 -13.77 6.20 -9.37
N PHE A 3 -13.49 5.01 -9.91
CA PHE A 3 -12.54 4.09 -9.33
C PHE A 3 -11.55 3.66 -10.42
N VAL A 4 -10.26 3.94 -10.22
CA VAL A 4 -9.20 3.61 -11.17
C VAL A 4 -8.20 2.67 -10.49
N ARG A 5 -7.90 1.54 -11.13
CA ARG A 5 -6.99 0.53 -10.60
C ARG A 5 -5.91 0.19 -11.64
N PRO A 6 -4.82 0.95 -11.69
CA PRO A 6 -3.74 0.69 -12.65
C PRO A 6 -2.99 -0.60 -12.32
N ALA A 7 -2.44 -1.23 -13.36
CA ALA A 7 -1.68 -2.48 -13.22
C ALA A 7 -0.16 -2.24 -13.15
N THR A 8 0.32 -1.08 -13.59
CA THR A 8 1.74 -0.74 -13.58
C THR A 8 1.98 0.58 -12.86
N TRP A 9 3.21 0.78 -12.39
CA TRP A 9 3.58 2.04 -11.76
C TRP A 9 3.49 3.21 -12.75
N ALA A 10 3.90 3.02 -14.00
CA ALA A 10 3.78 4.05 -15.04
C ALA A 10 2.32 4.47 -15.24
N ASP A 11 1.39 3.51 -15.30
CA ASP A 11 -0.03 3.79 -15.44
C ASP A 11 -0.60 4.48 -14.21
N ALA A 12 -0.11 4.14 -13.01
CA ALA A 12 -0.51 4.80 -11.77
C ALA A 12 -0.11 6.28 -11.78
N LEU A 13 1.11 6.58 -12.21
CA LEU A 13 1.60 7.95 -12.32
C LEU A 13 0.80 8.74 -13.37
N ALA A 14 0.51 8.11 -14.51
CA ALA A 14 -0.30 8.73 -15.57
C ALA A 14 -1.73 9.02 -15.08
N ALA A 15 -2.33 8.08 -14.36
CA ALA A 15 -3.68 8.25 -13.80
C ALA A 15 -3.71 9.39 -12.78
N LYS A 16 -2.71 9.49 -11.91
CA LYS A 16 -2.62 10.59 -10.94
C LYS A 16 -2.43 11.93 -11.63
N ALA A 17 -1.63 11.98 -12.70
CA ALA A 17 -1.45 13.20 -13.49
C ALA A 17 -2.74 13.63 -14.20
N ALA A 18 -3.51 12.66 -14.71
CA ALA A 18 -4.80 12.93 -15.36
C ALA A 18 -5.90 13.33 -14.37
N HIS A 19 -5.81 12.87 -13.12
CA HIS A 19 -6.75 13.13 -12.04
C HIS A 19 -6.01 13.65 -10.80
N PRO A 20 -5.56 14.92 -10.80
CA PRO A 20 -4.74 15.45 -9.69
C PRO A 20 -5.39 15.34 -8.32
N ASP A 21 -6.73 15.37 -8.26
CA ASP A 21 -7.49 15.28 -7.00
C ASP A 21 -7.83 13.84 -6.62
N ALA A 22 -7.38 12.84 -7.41
CA ALA A 22 -7.60 11.44 -7.06
C ALA A 22 -6.95 11.09 -5.74
N LEU A 23 -7.70 10.41 -4.87
CA LEU A 23 -7.20 9.96 -3.58
C LEU A 23 -6.59 8.57 -3.74
N PRO A 24 -5.28 8.40 -3.51
CA PRO A 24 -4.65 7.08 -3.56
C PRO A 24 -5.12 6.23 -2.37
N ILE A 25 -5.44 4.97 -2.67
CA ILE A 25 -5.75 3.99 -1.62
C ILE A 25 -4.89 2.73 -1.81
N ALA A 26 -4.55 2.08 -0.72
CA ALA A 26 -3.90 0.78 -0.71
C ALA A 26 -4.82 -0.24 -0.04
N GLY A 27 -4.61 -0.59 1.23
CA GLY A 27 -5.47 -1.50 1.95
C GLY A 27 -6.87 -0.96 2.26
N GLY A 28 -7.06 0.36 2.21
CA GLY A 28 -8.33 1.01 2.51
C GLY A 28 -8.65 1.13 3.99
N THR A 29 -7.74 0.74 4.87
CA THR A 29 -7.99 0.68 6.32
C THR A 29 -8.21 2.05 6.96
N ASP A 30 -7.56 3.10 6.43
CA ASP A 30 -7.75 4.48 6.89
C ASP A 30 -8.72 5.25 5.99
N VAL A 31 -8.57 5.13 4.67
CA VAL A 31 -9.37 5.87 3.69
C VAL A 31 -10.86 5.51 3.80
N MET A 32 -11.19 4.22 3.96
CA MET A 32 -12.58 3.81 4.08
C MET A 32 -13.22 4.32 5.37
N VAL A 33 -12.46 4.44 6.45
CA VAL A 33 -12.92 5.07 7.68
C VAL A 33 -13.28 6.53 7.43
N ASP A 34 -12.40 7.27 6.76
CA ASP A 34 -12.65 8.68 6.43
C ASP A 34 -13.87 8.87 5.52
N LEU A 35 -14.05 7.99 4.53
CA LEU A 35 -15.23 8.01 3.67
C LEU A 35 -16.51 7.72 4.45
N ASN A 36 -16.49 6.72 5.32
CA ASN A 36 -17.65 6.34 6.11
C ASN A 36 -18.08 7.44 7.10
N PHE A 37 -17.13 8.21 7.62
CA PHE A 37 -17.43 9.34 8.52
C PHE A 37 -17.60 10.68 7.78
N GLY A 38 -17.56 10.66 6.45
CA GLY A 38 -17.75 11.87 5.64
C GLY A 38 -16.59 12.87 5.71
N ARG A 39 -15.41 12.44 6.16
CA ARG A 39 -14.22 13.29 6.27
C ARG A 39 -13.56 13.54 4.91
N ALA A 40 -13.80 12.65 3.94
CA ALA A 40 -13.29 12.76 2.58
C ALA A 40 -14.41 12.56 1.57
N ARG A 41 -14.37 13.32 0.48
CA ARG A 41 -15.35 13.25 -0.63
C ARG A 41 -14.62 13.33 -1.98
N PRO A 42 -13.70 12.40 -2.27
CA PRO A 42 -12.99 12.43 -3.54
C PRO A 42 -13.93 12.05 -4.69
N GLU A 43 -13.72 12.65 -5.86
CA GLU A 43 -14.43 12.24 -7.07
C GLU A 43 -13.85 10.95 -7.65
N THR A 44 -12.55 10.72 -7.45
CA THR A 44 -11.82 9.57 -7.97
C THR A 44 -11.00 8.92 -6.86
N LEU A 45 -11.10 7.61 -6.75
CA LEU A 45 -10.20 6.79 -5.94
C LEU A 45 -9.19 6.11 -6.87
N LEU A 46 -7.91 6.21 -6.52
CA LEU A 46 -6.81 5.56 -7.23
C LEU A 46 -6.33 4.36 -6.41
N ASP A 47 -6.78 3.18 -6.80
CA ASP A 47 -6.43 1.94 -6.10
C ASP A 47 -5.06 1.44 -6.55
N LEU A 48 -4.09 1.43 -5.66
CA LEU A 48 -2.73 1.02 -5.92
C LEU A 48 -2.49 -0.49 -5.71
N THR A 49 -3.48 -1.21 -5.23
CA THR A 49 -3.32 -2.65 -4.95
C THR A 49 -3.15 -3.50 -6.21
N GLY A 50 -3.49 -2.97 -7.39
CA GLY A 50 -3.27 -3.63 -8.66
C GLY A 50 -1.87 -3.48 -9.23
N VAL A 51 -1.03 -2.61 -8.64
CA VAL A 51 0.34 -2.35 -9.13
C VAL A 51 1.28 -3.39 -8.57
N ALA A 52 1.65 -4.39 -9.38
CA ALA A 52 2.46 -5.52 -8.95
C ALA A 52 3.85 -5.10 -8.44
N ASP A 53 4.45 -4.08 -9.05
CA ASP A 53 5.78 -3.59 -8.66
C ASP A 53 5.85 -3.14 -7.20
N LEU A 54 4.73 -2.68 -6.63
CA LEU A 54 4.67 -2.21 -5.25
C LEU A 54 4.65 -3.35 -4.22
N THR A 55 4.49 -4.59 -4.65
CA THR A 55 4.45 -5.77 -3.76
C THR A 55 5.70 -6.63 -3.84
N GLU A 56 6.72 -6.18 -4.57
CA GLU A 56 7.97 -6.91 -4.74
C GLU A 56 9.03 -6.45 -3.75
N TRP A 57 9.98 -7.34 -3.45
CA TRP A 57 11.14 -6.99 -2.65
C TRP A 57 12.39 -7.70 -3.16
N SER A 58 13.55 -7.12 -2.85
CA SER A 58 14.84 -7.69 -3.17
C SER A 58 15.85 -7.35 -2.06
N ALA A 59 16.89 -8.17 -1.94
CA ALA A 59 17.93 -7.97 -0.95
C ALA A 59 19.30 -8.11 -1.58
N SER A 60 20.24 -7.30 -1.10
CA SER A 60 21.67 -7.40 -1.37
C SER A 60 22.41 -7.42 -0.04
N PRO A 61 23.75 -7.65 -0.01
CA PRO A 61 24.49 -7.67 1.26
C PRO A 61 24.40 -6.38 2.08
N ARG A 62 24.06 -5.25 1.45
CA ARG A 62 24.07 -3.93 2.09
C ARG A 62 22.69 -3.28 2.22
N GLN A 63 21.67 -3.80 1.52
CA GLN A 63 20.35 -3.18 1.53
C GLN A 63 19.25 -4.20 1.26
N VAL A 64 18.09 -3.88 1.78
CA VAL A 64 16.82 -4.51 1.42
C VAL A 64 15.93 -3.45 0.80
N ARG A 65 15.36 -3.75 -0.36
CA ARG A 65 14.43 -2.87 -1.05
C ARG A 65 13.08 -3.57 -1.14
N PHE A 66 12.03 -2.91 -0.72
CA PHE A 66 10.67 -3.46 -0.85
C PHE A 66 9.69 -2.37 -1.25
N GLY A 67 8.67 -2.75 -2.01
CA GLY A 67 7.64 -1.84 -2.47
C GLY A 67 6.71 -1.42 -1.34
N ALA A 68 6.15 -0.22 -1.48
CA ALA A 68 5.26 0.36 -0.47
C ALA A 68 3.93 -0.40 -0.30
N GLY A 69 3.60 -1.28 -1.25
CA GLY A 69 2.39 -2.11 -1.21
C GLY A 69 2.60 -3.49 -0.57
N VAL A 70 3.81 -3.82 -0.09
CA VAL A 70 4.04 -5.08 0.63
C VAL A 70 3.24 -5.05 1.95
N PRO A 71 2.31 -5.99 2.16
CA PRO A 71 1.56 -6.04 3.42
C PRO A 71 2.47 -6.31 4.62
N TYR A 72 2.09 -5.81 5.79
CA TYR A 72 2.85 -6.05 7.02
C TYR A 72 3.03 -7.53 7.34
N SER A 73 2.03 -8.37 7.05
CA SER A 73 2.14 -9.82 7.25
C SER A 73 3.25 -10.43 6.42
N ARG A 74 3.41 -10.04 5.16
CA ARG A 74 4.50 -10.51 4.30
C ARG A 74 5.85 -9.97 4.76
N LEU A 75 5.89 -8.72 5.19
CA LEU A 75 7.11 -8.13 5.74
C LEU A 75 7.59 -8.91 6.96
N ILE A 76 6.69 -9.28 7.86
CA ILE A 76 7.02 -10.09 9.04
C ILE A 76 7.56 -11.46 8.62
N ASP A 77 6.84 -12.16 7.72
CA ASP A 77 7.14 -13.54 7.36
C ASP A 77 8.37 -13.66 6.46
N GLU A 78 8.47 -12.79 5.44
CA GLU A 78 9.50 -12.89 4.40
C GLU A 78 10.75 -12.08 4.73
N LEU A 79 10.59 -10.89 5.31
CA LEU A 79 11.70 -9.97 5.60
C LEU A 79 12.13 -9.99 7.07
N GLY A 80 11.38 -10.64 7.94
CA GLY A 80 11.70 -10.71 9.37
C GLY A 80 13.11 -11.19 9.66
N PRO A 81 13.61 -12.27 9.00
CA PRO A 81 14.98 -12.73 9.21
C PRO A 81 16.06 -11.70 8.81
N LEU A 82 15.78 -10.85 7.83
CA LEU A 82 16.71 -9.81 7.36
C LEU A 82 16.56 -8.51 8.13
N LEU A 83 15.34 -8.20 8.59
CA LEU A 83 14.97 -6.94 9.24
C LEU A 83 14.19 -7.20 10.52
N PRO A 84 14.82 -7.81 11.54
CA PRO A 84 14.09 -8.26 12.75
C PRO A 84 13.46 -7.08 13.51
N GLY A 85 14.12 -5.93 13.60
CA GLY A 85 13.58 -4.76 14.26
C GLY A 85 12.34 -4.21 13.58
N LEU A 86 12.36 -4.15 12.26
CA LEU A 86 11.20 -3.72 11.48
C LEU A 86 10.04 -4.70 11.61
N ALA A 87 10.32 -6.01 11.61
CA ALA A 87 9.30 -7.03 11.80
C ALA A 87 8.63 -6.92 13.18
N MET A 88 9.41 -6.65 14.23
CA MET A 88 8.88 -6.41 15.57
C MET A 88 7.93 -5.23 15.60
N ALA A 89 8.33 -4.12 14.95
CA ALA A 89 7.48 -2.93 14.85
C ALA A 89 6.19 -3.23 14.06
N ALA A 90 6.31 -3.96 12.95
CA ALA A 90 5.17 -4.31 12.11
C ALA A 90 4.12 -5.14 12.85
N ARG A 91 4.52 -6.01 13.80
CA ARG A 91 3.60 -6.79 14.63
C ARG A 91 2.73 -5.94 15.54
N THR A 92 3.10 -4.69 15.78
CA THR A 92 2.33 -3.77 16.63
C THR A 92 1.28 -2.99 15.85
N VAL A 93 1.27 -3.08 14.52
CA VAL A 93 0.36 -2.31 13.68
C VAL A 93 -0.98 -3.02 13.56
N GLY A 94 -2.04 -2.38 14.08
CA GLY A 94 -3.42 -2.82 13.91
C GLY A 94 -3.68 -4.26 14.37
N SER A 95 -4.55 -4.94 13.62
CA SER A 95 -4.92 -6.35 13.82
C SER A 95 -4.30 -7.23 12.73
N PRO A 96 -4.36 -8.57 12.83
CA PRO A 96 -3.94 -9.45 11.74
C PRO A 96 -4.63 -9.14 10.42
N GLN A 97 -5.91 -8.79 10.45
CA GLN A 97 -6.66 -8.43 9.24
C GLN A 97 -6.10 -7.17 8.58
N ILE A 98 -5.73 -6.16 9.37
CA ILE A 98 -5.13 -4.92 8.87
C ILE A 98 -3.74 -5.22 8.30
N ARG A 99 -2.93 -6.05 8.98
CA ARG A 99 -1.59 -6.40 8.53
C ARG A 99 -1.57 -7.20 7.22
N ASN A 100 -2.65 -7.88 6.89
CA ASN A 100 -2.79 -8.64 5.64
C ASN A 100 -3.15 -7.77 4.42
N ARG A 101 -3.51 -6.54 4.63
CA ARG A 101 -3.88 -5.62 3.57
C ARG A 101 -2.71 -4.74 3.20
#